data_a1360e7e8606ffbc80e7e2c2a390fcfc
#
_entry.id   a1360e7e8606ffbc80e7e2c2a390fcfc
#
_cell.length_a   1.000
_cell.length_b   1.000
_cell.length_c   1.000
_cell.angle_alpha   90.00
_cell.angle_beta   90.00
_cell.angle_gamma   90.00
#
_symmetry.space_group_name_H-M   'P 1'
#
loop_
_entity.id
_entity.type
_entity.pdbx_description
1 polymer ?
#
loop_
_entity_poly.entity_id
_entity_poly.type
_entity_poly.pdbx_seq_one_letter_code
_entity_poly.pdbx_strand_id
1 'polypeptide(L)'
;MGKIAVLFSGQGAQYVGMGKDLYDSDSDAKKLYDLGESLRPGTVKVCFEGEGEELTKTENTQPALFLTDLAFANALKDAGIKADAVAGFSLGEIPALAYAGVLSIEDAFKLVVIRGTKMGELSTKYAGCLLYTSDAA
;
A
#
# COMPACT_ATOMS: atom_id res chain seq x y z
N MET A 1 3.75 -21.25 -21.49
CA MET A 1 3.04 -20.24 -20.72
C MET A 1 4.02 -19.11 -20.40
N GLY A 2 3.64 -17.85 -20.55
CA GLY A 2 4.50 -16.72 -20.20
C GLY A 2 4.69 -16.62 -18.67
N LYS A 3 5.72 -15.89 -18.24
CA LYS A 3 5.92 -15.56 -16.82
C LYS A 3 5.04 -14.37 -16.42
N ILE A 4 4.59 -14.36 -15.20
CA ILE A 4 3.74 -13.32 -14.61
C ILE A 4 4.55 -12.57 -13.55
N ALA A 5 4.61 -11.24 -13.64
CA ALA A 5 5.11 -10.38 -12.59
C ALA A 5 3.97 -9.56 -11.98
N VAL A 6 3.91 -9.50 -10.66
CA VAL A 6 3.01 -8.59 -9.93
C VAL A 6 3.79 -7.35 -9.55
N LEU A 7 3.27 -6.20 -9.96
CA LEU A 7 3.87 -4.90 -9.71
C LEU A 7 3.03 -4.13 -8.69
N PHE A 8 3.68 -3.70 -7.62
CA PHE A 8 3.05 -2.96 -6.53
C PHE A 8 3.24 -1.46 -6.74
N SER A 9 2.14 -0.72 -6.60
CA SER A 9 2.11 0.71 -6.86
C SER A 9 2.84 1.52 -5.78
N GLY A 10 3.26 2.72 -6.13
CA GLY A 10 3.80 3.70 -5.19
C GLY A 10 2.82 4.82 -4.89
N GLN A 11 3.24 5.75 -4.03
CA GLN A 11 2.48 6.96 -3.72
C GLN A 11 2.19 7.73 -5.01
N GLY A 12 0.94 8.16 -5.18
CA GLY A 12 0.39 8.78 -6.39
C GLY A 12 -0.72 7.94 -7.04
N ALA A 13 -0.81 6.66 -6.69
CA ALA A 13 -1.87 5.77 -7.19
C ALA A 13 -3.15 5.80 -6.33
N GLN A 14 -3.14 6.47 -5.17
CA GLN A 14 -4.27 6.48 -4.23
C GLN A 14 -5.48 7.26 -4.77
N TYR A 15 -6.67 6.77 -4.43
CA TYR A 15 -7.94 7.46 -4.59
C TYR A 15 -8.91 7.03 -3.48
N VAL A 16 -9.81 7.92 -3.10
CA VAL A 16 -10.81 7.64 -2.05
C VAL A 16 -11.72 6.50 -2.50
N GLY A 17 -11.91 5.53 -1.62
CA GLY A 17 -12.71 4.32 -1.91
C GLY A 17 -11.91 3.17 -2.53
N MET A 18 -10.59 3.32 -2.76
CA MET A 18 -9.76 2.24 -3.32
C MET A 18 -9.83 0.97 -2.48
N GLY A 19 -10.14 -0.17 -3.13
CA GLY A 19 -10.23 -1.48 -2.49
C GLY A 19 -11.45 -1.71 -1.60
N LYS A 20 -12.40 -0.75 -1.54
CA LYS A 20 -13.63 -0.91 -0.76
C LYS A 20 -14.51 -2.05 -1.27
N ASP A 21 -14.56 -2.25 -2.56
CA ASP A 21 -15.27 -3.35 -3.21
C ASP A 21 -14.73 -4.72 -2.78
N LEU A 22 -13.41 -4.86 -2.67
CA LEU A 22 -12.79 -6.06 -2.11
C LEU A 22 -13.07 -6.21 -0.61
N TYR A 23 -12.96 -5.13 0.16
CA TYR A 23 -13.30 -5.15 1.58
C TYR A 23 -14.73 -5.63 1.84
N ASP A 24 -15.68 -5.20 1.00
CA ASP A 24 -17.11 -5.54 1.16
C ASP A 24 -17.42 -6.97 0.67
N SER A 25 -16.66 -7.53 -0.27
CA SER A 25 -16.96 -8.80 -0.95
C SER A 25 -16.03 -9.96 -0.59
N ASP A 26 -14.84 -9.70 -0.10
CA ASP A 26 -13.80 -10.68 0.18
C ASP A 26 -13.43 -10.70 1.66
N SER A 27 -13.58 -11.87 2.31
CA SER A 27 -13.32 -12.02 3.75
C SER A 27 -11.85 -11.86 4.14
N ASP A 28 -10.92 -12.18 3.25
CA ASP A 28 -9.48 -12.09 3.54
C ASP A 28 -8.96 -10.66 3.29
N ALA A 29 -9.50 -9.99 2.28
CA ALA A 29 -9.31 -8.56 2.12
C ALA A 29 -9.84 -7.81 3.36
N LYS A 30 -11.05 -8.14 3.84
CA LYS A 30 -11.61 -7.55 5.06
C LYS A 30 -10.70 -7.74 6.26
N LYS A 31 -10.20 -8.94 6.52
CA LYS A 31 -9.26 -9.22 7.63
C LYS A 31 -7.98 -8.41 7.52
N LEU A 32 -7.48 -8.21 6.31
CA LEU A 32 -6.28 -7.41 6.06
C LEU A 32 -6.49 -5.93 6.44
N TYR A 33 -7.61 -5.35 6.02
CA TYR A 33 -7.94 -3.97 6.39
C TYR A 33 -8.25 -3.84 7.89
N ASP A 34 -8.95 -4.81 8.49
CA ASP A 34 -9.23 -4.84 9.94
C ASP A 34 -7.93 -4.95 10.76
N LEU A 35 -6.94 -5.71 10.29
CA LEU A 35 -5.60 -5.73 10.88
C LEU A 35 -4.95 -4.34 10.81
N GLY A 36 -4.95 -3.71 9.64
CA GLY A 36 -4.41 -2.36 9.47
C GLY A 36 -5.09 -1.33 10.37
N GLU A 37 -6.41 -1.38 10.48
CA GLU A 37 -7.20 -0.52 11.38
C GLU A 37 -6.86 -0.74 12.85
N SER A 38 -6.63 -2.01 13.26
CA SER A 38 -6.23 -2.33 14.63
C SER A 38 -4.85 -1.79 15.00
N LEU A 39 -3.92 -1.78 14.05
CA LEU A 39 -2.54 -1.31 14.23
C LEU A 39 -2.41 0.22 14.09
N ARG A 40 -3.24 0.82 13.27
CA ARG A 40 -3.31 2.27 13.04
C ARG A 40 -4.76 2.70 12.83
N PRO A 41 -5.49 3.02 13.92
CA PRO A 41 -6.88 3.45 13.86
C PRO A 41 -7.10 4.66 12.93
N GLY A 42 -8.18 4.63 12.16
CA GLY A 42 -8.55 5.66 11.20
C GLY A 42 -8.01 5.44 9.78
N THR A 43 -7.16 4.43 9.56
CA THR A 43 -6.61 4.13 8.22
C THR A 43 -7.70 3.73 7.23
N VAL A 44 -8.60 2.85 7.62
CA VAL A 44 -9.72 2.38 6.77
C VAL A 44 -10.68 3.53 6.47
N LYS A 45 -11.01 4.33 7.47
CA LYS A 45 -11.89 5.49 7.29
C LYS A 45 -11.31 6.50 6.29
N VAL A 46 -10.03 6.84 6.43
CA VAL A 46 -9.36 7.77 5.50
C VAL A 46 -9.28 7.18 4.10
N CYS A 47 -9.01 5.87 3.99
CA CYS A 47 -8.92 5.19 2.70
C CYS A 47 -10.27 5.18 1.95
N PHE A 48 -11.37 4.89 2.64
CA PHE A 48 -12.66 4.66 2.00
C PHE A 48 -13.56 5.89 1.92
N GLU A 49 -13.47 6.78 2.90
CA GLU A 49 -14.43 7.87 3.12
C GLU A 49 -13.76 9.22 3.39
N GLY A 50 -12.43 9.24 3.47
CA GLY A 50 -11.68 10.47 3.74
C GLY A 50 -11.76 11.47 2.59
N GLU A 51 -11.44 12.73 2.88
CA GLU A 51 -11.25 13.74 1.83
C GLU A 51 -9.94 13.44 1.07
N GLY A 52 -9.91 13.75 -0.24
CA GLY A 52 -8.75 13.48 -1.08
C GLY A 52 -7.46 14.11 -0.57
N GLU A 53 -7.54 15.32 -0.01
CA GLU A 53 -6.40 16.00 0.62
C GLU A 53 -5.88 15.25 1.85
N GLU A 54 -6.78 14.69 2.67
CA GLU A 54 -6.39 13.91 3.83
C GLU A 54 -5.71 12.60 3.43
N LEU A 55 -6.26 11.91 2.43
CA LEU A 55 -5.66 10.69 1.90
C LEU A 55 -4.30 10.95 1.23
N THR A 56 -4.09 12.13 0.66
CA THR A 56 -2.85 12.50 -0.05
C THR A 56 -1.69 12.80 0.91
N LYS A 57 -1.94 13.03 2.19
CA LYS A 57 -0.87 13.15 3.18
C LYS A 57 -0.07 11.85 3.23
N THR A 58 1.26 11.95 3.13
CA THR A 58 2.17 10.80 3.02
C THR A 58 1.96 9.76 4.13
N GLU A 59 1.73 10.22 5.35
CA GLU A 59 1.44 9.38 6.52
C GLU A 59 0.13 8.61 6.42
N ASN A 60 -0.81 9.06 5.59
CA ASN A 60 -2.09 8.39 5.34
C ASN A 60 -2.05 7.56 4.05
N THR A 61 -1.45 8.12 3.00
CA THR A 61 -1.34 7.45 1.69
C THR A 61 -0.64 6.10 1.82
N GLN A 62 0.50 6.07 2.51
CA GLN A 62 1.34 4.88 2.52
C GLN A 62 0.66 3.67 3.19
N PRO A 63 0.08 3.78 4.40
CA PRO A 63 -0.66 2.66 4.99
C PRO A 63 -1.89 2.24 4.17
N ALA A 64 -2.62 3.20 3.61
CA ALA A 64 -3.82 2.91 2.82
C ALA A 64 -3.48 2.15 1.53
N LEU A 65 -2.46 2.59 0.78
CA LEU A 65 -1.99 1.90 -0.42
C LEU A 65 -1.41 0.51 -0.10
N PHE A 66 -0.67 0.37 1.00
CA PHE A 66 -0.14 -0.93 1.41
C PHE A 66 -1.26 -1.99 1.55
N LEU A 67 -2.35 -1.63 2.24
CA LEU A 67 -3.48 -2.53 2.42
C LEU A 67 -4.17 -2.83 1.08
N THR A 68 -4.38 -1.81 0.27
CA THR A 68 -5.03 -1.94 -1.04
C THR A 68 -4.21 -2.80 -1.99
N ASP A 69 -2.92 -2.54 -2.12
CA ASP A 69 -2.00 -3.30 -2.97
C ASP A 69 -1.99 -4.80 -2.60
N LEU A 70 -1.91 -5.11 -1.30
CA LEU A 70 -1.93 -6.49 -0.83
C LEU A 70 -3.32 -7.14 -1.01
N ALA A 71 -4.41 -6.42 -0.79
CA ALA A 71 -5.76 -6.94 -1.00
C ALA A 71 -5.95 -7.38 -2.47
N PHE A 72 -5.58 -6.54 -3.43
CA PHE A 72 -5.64 -6.90 -4.85
C PHE A 72 -4.69 -8.05 -5.21
N ALA A 73 -3.46 -8.04 -4.72
CA ALA A 73 -2.50 -9.11 -4.99
C ALA A 73 -2.96 -10.47 -4.44
N ASN A 74 -3.56 -10.48 -3.25
CA ASN A 74 -4.13 -11.70 -2.66
C ASN A 74 -5.34 -12.17 -3.45
N ALA A 75 -6.26 -11.29 -3.83
CA ALA A 75 -7.41 -11.64 -4.66
C ALA A 75 -6.98 -12.26 -6.01
N LEU A 76 -5.94 -11.73 -6.66
CA LEU A 76 -5.37 -12.34 -7.86
C LEU A 76 -4.82 -13.75 -7.59
N LYS A 77 -4.12 -13.93 -6.47
CA LYS A 77 -3.58 -15.24 -6.06
C LYS A 77 -4.70 -16.25 -5.82
N ASP A 78 -5.78 -15.84 -5.16
CA ASP A 78 -6.95 -16.68 -4.87
C ASP A 78 -7.73 -17.02 -6.15
N ALA A 79 -7.72 -16.13 -7.13
CA ALA A 79 -8.21 -16.40 -8.49
C ALA A 79 -7.28 -17.33 -9.31
N GLY A 80 -6.21 -17.87 -8.71
CA GLY A 80 -5.29 -18.82 -9.36
C GLY A 80 -4.15 -18.16 -10.16
N ILE A 81 -4.01 -16.84 -10.12
CA ILE A 81 -2.92 -16.13 -10.78
C ILE A 81 -1.69 -16.13 -9.87
N LYS A 82 -0.69 -16.96 -10.23
CA LYS A 82 0.56 -17.06 -9.47
C LYS A 82 1.64 -16.20 -10.09
N ALA A 83 2.26 -15.38 -9.26
CA ALA A 83 3.41 -14.57 -9.68
C ALA A 83 4.68 -15.42 -9.73
N ASP A 84 5.44 -15.27 -10.82
CA ASP A 84 6.83 -15.77 -10.94
C ASP A 84 7.83 -14.78 -10.36
N ALA A 85 7.46 -13.50 -10.32
CA ALA A 85 8.26 -12.41 -9.77
C ALA A 85 7.36 -11.31 -9.21
N VAL A 86 7.91 -10.52 -8.29
CA VAL A 86 7.28 -9.32 -7.75
C VAL A 86 8.24 -8.15 -7.83
N ALA A 87 7.71 -6.95 -8.01
CA ALA A 87 8.47 -5.71 -7.90
C ALA A 87 7.55 -4.62 -7.34
N GLY A 88 8.14 -3.58 -6.76
CA GLY A 88 7.40 -2.46 -6.22
C GLY A 88 8.12 -1.14 -6.50
N PHE A 89 7.35 -0.07 -6.64
CA PHE A 89 7.88 1.27 -6.80
C PHE A 89 7.83 2.03 -5.47
N SER A 90 8.98 2.40 -4.92
CA SER A 90 9.09 3.18 -3.66
C SER A 90 8.32 2.53 -2.50
N LEU A 91 7.12 3.03 -2.17
CA LEU A 91 6.24 2.40 -1.19
C LEU A 91 5.92 0.94 -1.55
N GLY A 92 5.66 0.67 -2.83
CA GLY A 92 5.28 -0.65 -3.33
C GLY A 92 6.31 -1.75 -3.07
N GLU A 93 7.57 -1.40 -2.78
CA GLU A 93 8.59 -2.38 -2.38
C GLU A 93 8.19 -3.14 -1.10
N ILE A 94 7.53 -2.45 -0.17
CA ILE A 94 7.17 -3.04 1.13
C ILE A 94 6.03 -4.06 1.00
N PRO A 95 4.88 -3.76 0.35
CA PRO A 95 3.88 -4.80 0.08
C PRO A 95 4.41 -5.91 -0.82
N ALA A 96 5.34 -5.64 -1.75
CA ALA A 96 6.01 -6.69 -2.53
C ALA A 96 6.78 -7.66 -1.64
N LEU A 97 7.53 -7.18 -0.63
CA LEU A 97 8.23 -8.00 0.34
C LEU A 97 7.26 -8.83 1.22
N ALA A 98 6.15 -8.22 1.64
CA ALA A 98 5.13 -8.93 2.40
C ALA A 98 4.45 -10.03 1.55
N TYR A 99 4.09 -9.73 0.31
CA TYR A 99 3.51 -10.69 -0.62
C TYR A 99 4.45 -11.86 -0.94
N ALA A 100 5.75 -11.58 -1.07
CA ALA A 100 6.79 -12.59 -1.27
C ALA A 100 7.12 -13.42 0.00
N GLY A 101 6.53 -13.09 1.16
CA GLY A 101 6.76 -13.80 2.43
C GLY A 101 8.11 -13.48 3.08
N VAL A 102 8.77 -12.40 2.67
CA VAL A 102 10.04 -11.94 3.29
C VAL A 102 9.77 -11.23 4.62
N LEU A 103 8.67 -10.49 4.70
CA LEU A 103 8.18 -9.84 5.93
C LEU A 103 6.80 -10.38 6.28
N SER A 104 6.48 -10.42 7.57
CA SER A 104 5.09 -10.60 7.98
C SER A 104 4.26 -9.39 7.55
N ILE A 105 2.96 -9.57 7.28
CA ILE A 105 2.07 -8.47 6.91
C ILE A 105 2.03 -7.42 8.03
N GLU A 106 2.03 -7.87 9.29
CA GLU A 106 2.00 -7.01 10.45
C GLU A 106 3.27 -6.15 10.57
N ASP A 107 4.46 -6.73 10.42
CA ASP A 107 5.72 -6.01 10.50
C ASP A 107 5.90 -5.05 9.30
N ALA A 108 5.50 -5.49 8.11
CA ALA A 108 5.51 -4.67 6.91
C ALA A 108 4.57 -3.46 7.05
N PHE A 109 3.36 -3.65 7.62
CA PHE A 109 2.44 -2.55 7.88
C PHE A 109 3.01 -1.56 8.90
N LYS A 110 3.57 -2.04 10.01
CA LYS A 110 4.26 -1.18 11.00
C LYS A 110 5.40 -0.38 10.37
N LEU A 111 6.18 -1.03 9.51
CA LEU A 111 7.27 -0.36 8.77
C LEU A 111 6.72 0.76 7.87
N VAL A 112 5.64 0.50 7.14
CA VAL A 112 4.99 1.50 6.27
C VAL A 112 4.46 2.69 7.09
N VAL A 113 3.85 2.44 8.24
CA VAL A 113 3.37 3.50 9.14
C VAL A 113 4.53 4.39 9.60
N ILE A 114 5.63 3.79 10.07
CA ILE A 114 6.83 4.54 10.48
C ILE A 114 7.40 5.34 9.30
N ARG A 115 7.54 4.69 8.13
CA ARG A 115 8.05 5.32 6.91
C ARG A 115 7.20 6.52 6.50
N GLY A 116 5.88 6.35 6.40
CA GLY A 116 4.95 7.42 6.01
C GLY A 116 5.00 8.61 6.96
N THR A 117 5.00 8.34 8.28
CA THR A 117 5.10 9.36 9.31
C THR A 117 6.42 10.13 9.21
N LYS A 118 7.55 9.44 9.11
CA LYS A 118 8.87 10.10 9.02
C LYS A 118 9.04 10.90 7.73
N MET A 119 8.55 10.39 6.62
CA MET A 119 8.58 11.14 5.35
C MET A 119 7.66 12.37 5.40
N GLY A 120 6.48 12.27 6.01
CA GLY A 120 5.58 13.40 6.23
C GLY A 120 6.22 14.47 7.11
N GLU A 121 6.82 14.10 8.24
CA GLU A 121 7.55 15.02 9.13
C GLU A 121 8.70 15.75 8.41
N LEU A 122 9.43 15.05 7.55
CA LEU A 122 10.55 15.62 6.81
C LEU A 122 10.07 16.57 5.70
N SER A 123 8.99 16.26 5.01
CA SER A 123 8.44 17.08 3.93
C SER A 123 7.99 18.46 4.42
N THR A 124 7.59 18.58 5.69
CA THR A 124 7.25 19.88 6.29
C THR A 124 8.46 20.71 6.69
N LYS A 125 9.61 20.08 6.92
CA LYS A 125 10.84 20.75 7.36
C LYS A 125 11.76 21.14 6.20
N TYR A 126 11.74 20.35 5.15
CA TYR A 126 12.61 20.52 4.00
C TYR A 126 11.77 20.54 2.75
N ALA A 127 11.83 21.62 1.98
CA ALA A 127 11.26 21.66 0.63
C ALA A 127 12.04 20.65 -0.22
N GLY A 128 11.56 19.41 -0.23
CA GLY A 128 12.15 18.32 -0.99
C GLY A 128 11.76 18.45 -2.45
N CYS A 129 12.73 18.39 -3.34
CA CYS A 129 12.46 18.09 -4.72
C CYS A 129 12.08 16.62 -4.83
N LEU A 130 10.86 16.32 -5.27
CA LEU A 130 10.55 15.01 -5.81
C LEU A 130 11.52 14.78 -6.97
N LEU A 131 12.37 13.78 -6.84
CA LEU A 131 13.09 13.24 -7.99
C LEU A 131 12.05 12.72 -8.99
N TYR A 132 11.78 13.51 -9.98
CA TYR A 132 10.95 13.16 -11.13
C TYR A 132 11.66 12.16 -12.04
N THR A 133 12.64 11.45 -11.52
CA THR A 133 13.56 10.79 -12.43
C THR A 133 13.90 9.40 -11.94
N SER A 134 13.07 8.47 -12.29
CA SER A 134 13.59 7.23 -12.86
C SER A 134 14.50 7.48 -14.08
N ASP A 135 14.40 8.62 -14.75
CA ASP A 135 15.23 9.05 -15.89
C ASP A 135 16.56 9.66 -15.47
N ALA A 136 16.78 9.96 -14.22
CA ALA A 136 18.06 10.43 -13.70
C ALA A 136 19.03 9.31 -13.32
N ALA A 137 18.64 8.08 -13.53
CA ALA A 137 19.53 6.94 -13.32
C ALA A 137 20.42 6.71 -14.54
#